data_c43e2cd8d92a53c8c7157b3afe1442ac
#
_entry.id   c43e2cd8d92a53c8c7157b3afe1442ac
#
_cell.length_a   1.000
_cell.length_b   1.000
_cell.length_c   1.000
_cell.angle_alpha   90.00
_cell.angle_beta   90.00
_cell.angle_gamma   90.00
#
_symmetry.space_group_name_H-M   'P 1'
#
loop_
_entity.id
_entity.type
_entity.pdbx_description
1 polymer ?
#
loop_
_entity_poly.entity_id
_entity_poly.type
_entity_poly.pdbx_seq_one_letter_code
_entity_poly.pdbx_strand_id
1 'polypeptide(L)'
;MKRREFLIGAAAAAGLASRRKGWAQTRDQAKLARVAIMSLCFNSILKNPSQPDNPARTLDIMDLGQMLADRYGVHNVEMQHAHFPSTEPAYLMGFRDRLAKTMSRVTNINLEFGPQNISATDPALRQQAIDRTKEWIDHALALGCPRIMVNQGAPTQENKDVAIAALKAMGDYGKSRNIMVAMENRGGGGGRQGAPAPGATPASPAPPVPAAWVLLVEIIKGSGTYANCDLGNFPDQDTQHAGIRGMFPLTDGNCHVKLNPARYDLPAALALVKQLRYTGLYSIEAGGGGADPYQNVQSIYDVLIPGI
;
A
#
# COMPACT_ATOMS: atom_id res chain seq x y z
N MET A 1 48.11 -19.89 -38.01
CA MET A 1 47.38 -19.71 -36.75
C MET A 1 46.41 -18.57 -36.94
N LYS A 2 45.17 -18.67 -37.05
CA LYS A 2 44.10 -19.40 -36.45
C LYS A 2 42.93 -18.43 -36.33
N ARG A 3 42.40 -17.93 -37.48
CA ARG A 3 41.20 -17.10 -37.54
C ARG A 3 39.95 -17.84 -36.99
N ARG A 4 39.95 -19.16 -36.98
CA ARG A 4 38.81 -19.99 -36.52
C ARG A 4 38.62 -19.97 -34.98
N GLU A 5 39.70 -19.92 -34.22
CA GLU A 5 39.60 -19.94 -32.73
C GLU A 5 39.12 -18.60 -32.17
N PHE A 6 39.41 -17.48 -32.89
CA PHE A 6 38.93 -16.16 -32.48
C PHE A 6 37.41 -15.98 -32.67
N LEU A 7 36.87 -16.60 -33.72
CA LEU A 7 35.42 -16.54 -34.00
C LEU A 7 34.61 -17.40 -33.05
N ILE A 8 35.12 -18.53 -32.54
CA ILE A 8 34.44 -19.39 -31.59
C ILE A 8 34.40 -18.70 -30.20
N GLY A 9 35.48 -18.04 -29.79
CA GLY A 9 35.53 -17.28 -28.54
C GLY A 9 34.58 -16.07 -28.52
N ALA A 10 34.47 -15.33 -29.62
CA ALA A 10 33.58 -14.19 -29.76
C ALA A 10 32.09 -14.59 -29.76
N ALA A 11 31.74 -15.71 -30.41
CA ALA A 11 30.36 -16.23 -30.41
C ALA A 11 29.94 -16.77 -29.06
N ALA A 12 30.82 -17.40 -28.29
CA ALA A 12 30.53 -17.87 -26.93
C ALA A 12 30.37 -16.71 -25.94
N ALA A 13 31.19 -15.65 -26.06
CA ALA A 13 31.08 -14.46 -25.22
C ALA A 13 29.81 -13.65 -25.51
N ALA A 14 29.43 -13.52 -26.79
CA ALA A 14 28.18 -12.87 -27.19
C ALA A 14 26.93 -13.65 -26.74
N GLY A 15 26.97 -15.00 -26.82
CA GLY A 15 25.89 -15.86 -26.33
C GLY A 15 25.70 -15.82 -24.81
N LEU A 16 26.80 -15.73 -24.07
CA LEU A 16 26.76 -15.55 -22.60
C LEU A 16 26.27 -14.15 -22.18
N ALA A 17 26.67 -13.11 -22.93
CA ALA A 17 26.21 -11.74 -22.64
C ALA A 17 24.71 -11.56 -22.97
N SER A 18 24.22 -12.15 -24.05
CA SER A 18 22.80 -12.13 -24.42
C SER A 18 21.94 -12.93 -23.43
N ARG A 19 22.41 -14.10 -22.97
CA ARG A 19 21.75 -14.87 -21.91
C ARG A 19 21.70 -14.10 -20.59
N ARG A 20 22.82 -13.47 -20.16
CA ARG A 20 22.84 -12.66 -18.93
C ARG A 20 21.90 -11.46 -19.00
N LYS A 21 21.78 -10.77 -20.14
CA LYS A 21 20.80 -9.68 -20.34
C LYS A 21 19.37 -10.20 -20.29
N GLY A 22 19.06 -11.32 -20.92
CA GLY A 22 17.73 -11.94 -20.87
C GLY A 22 17.34 -12.39 -19.46
N TRP A 23 18.29 -12.91 -18.67
CA TRP A 23 18.03 -13.32 -17.28
C TRP A 23 17.88 -12.14 -16.32
N ALA A 24 18.61 -11.05 -16.54
CA ALA A 24 18.43 -9.81 -15.78
C ALA A 24 17.05 -9.20 -16.07
N GLN A 25 16.67 -9.10 -17.33
CA GLN A 25 15.38 -8.56 -17.76
C GLN A 25 14.19 -9.38 -17.22
N THR A 26 14.28 -10.72 -17.20
CA THR A 26 13.24 -11.58 -16.60
C THR A 26 13.17 -11.46 -15.08
N ARG A 27 14.31 -11.27 -14.40
CA ARG A 27 14.34 -11.03 -12.96
C ARG A 27 13.70 -9.70 -12.59
N ASP A 28 13.98 -8.64 -13.35
CA ASP A 28 13.39 -7.32 -13.10
C ASP A 28 11.88 -7.36 -13.35
N GLN A 29 11.39 -8.04 -14.38
CA GLN A 29 9.96 -8.24 -14.61
C GLN A 29 9.28 -9.00 -13.47
N ALA A 30 9.92 -10.06 -12.93
CA ALA A 30 9.37 -10.79 -11.79
C ALA A 30 9.28 -9.92 -10.52
N LYS A 31 10.25 -9.03 -10.30
CA LYS A 31 10.21 -8.03 -9.22
C LYS A 31 9.12 -6.99 -9.46
N LEU A 32 9.03 -6.44 -10.67
CA LEU A 32 8.02 -5.45 -11.06
C LEU A 32 6.59 -5.99 -10.92
N ALA A 33 6.38 -7.28 -11.20
CA ALA A 33 5.09 -7.94 -10.96
C ALA A 33 4.67 -7.95 -9.49
N ARG A 34 5.61 -7.72 -8.57
CA ARG A 34 5.39 -7.61 -7.12
C ARG A 34 5.34 -6.17 -6.61
N VAL A 35 5.41 -5.18 -7.48
CA VAL A 35 5.30 -3.77 -7.12
C VAL A 35 3.94 -3.24 -7.48
N ALA A 36 3.32 -2.51 -6.55
CA ALA A 36 2.16 -1.66 -6.80
C ALA A 36 2.52 -0.20 -6.49
N ILE A 37 1.79 0.75 -7.06
CA ILE A 37 1.94 2.17 -6.75
C ILE A 37 0.57 2.74 -6.40
N MET A 38 0.49 3.44 -5.26
CA MET A 38 -0.74 4.08 -4.81
C MET A 38 -1.06 5.33 -5.63
N SER A 39 -2.33 5.49 -5.97
CA SER A 39 -2.86 6.75 -6.52
C SER A 39 -2.63 7.95 -5.59
N LEU A 40 -2.52 7.70 -4.28
CA LEU A 40 -2.22 8.72 -3.26
C LEU A 40 -0.88 9.44 -3.52
N CYS A 41 0.11 8.75 -4.11
CA CYS A 41 1.39 9.35 -4.48
C CYS A 41 1.23 10.57 -5.40
N PHE A 42 0.19 10.58 -6.20
CA PHE A 42 -0.10 11.61 -7.22
C PHE A 42 -1.24 12.54 -6.82
N ASN A 43 -1.66 12.53 -5.55
CA ASN A 43 -2.81 13.32 -5.09
C ASN A 43 -2.71 14.83 -5.40
N SER A 44 -1.51 15.38 -5.47
CA SER A 44 -1.30 16.80 -5.81
C SER A 44 -1.58 17.14 -7.28
N ILE A 45 -1.45 16.16 -8.18
CA ILE A 45 -1.62 16.35 -9.63
C ILE A 45 -2.81 15.60 -10.23
N LEU A 46 -3.47 14.71 -9.47
CA LEU A 46 -4.69 14.04 -9.93
C LEU A 46 -5.83 15.03 -10.07
N LYS A 47 -6.54 15.00 -11.20
CA LYS A 47 -7.77 15.75 -11.40
C LYS A 47 -8.78 15.38 -10.31
N ASN A 48 -9.37 16.40 -9.73
CA ASN A 48 -10.34 16.26 -8.65
C ASN A 48 -11.59 17.08 -8.97
N PRO A 49 -12.77 16.47 -9.03
CA PRO A 49 -14.01 17.18 -9.34
C PRO A 49 -14.32 18.35 -8.40
N SER A 50 -13.81 18.31 -7.14
CA SER A 50 -13.96 19.43 -6.19
C SER A 50 -13.01 20.61 -6.46
N GLN A 51 -12.04 20.45 -7.38
CA GLN A 51 -11.07 21.48 -7.76
C GLN A 51 -10.84 21.48 -9.29
N PRO A 52 -11.89 21.69 -10.10
CA PRO A 52 -11.80 21.49 -11.55
C PRO A 52 -10.83 22.46 -12.23
N ASP A 53 -10.69 23.66 -11.69
CA ASP A 53 -9.89 24.76 -12.29
C ASP A 53 -8.46 24.83 -11.74
N ASN A 54 -8.02 23.85 -10.96
CA ASN A 54 -6.66 23.85 -10.43
C ASN A 54 -5.66 23.40 -11.50
N PRO A 55 -4.79 24.32 -12.03
CA PRO A 55 -3.89 24.00 -13.14
C PRO A 55 -2.81 22.98 -12.79
N ALA A 56 -2.53 22.74 -11.49
CA ALA A 56 -1.59 21.73 -11.06
C ALA A 56 -2.14 20.30 -11.23
N ARG A 57 -3.46 20.15 -11.37
CA ARG A 57 -4.13 18.85 -11.47
C ARG A 57 -4.23 18.39 -12.92
N THR A 58 -3.15 17.84 -13.44
CA THR A 58 -2.98 17.49 -14.85
C THR A 58 -3.24 16.03 -15.17
N LEU A 59 -3.14 15.13 -14.18
CA LEU A 59 -3.27 13.69 -14.38
C LEU A 59 -4.73 13.25 -14.23
N ASP A 60 -5.28 12.66 -15.28
CA ASP A 60 -6.58 11.99 -15.21
C ASP A 60 -6.41 10.59 -14.59
N ILE A 61 -7.33 10.22 -13.73
CA ILE A 61 -7.32 8.88 -13.11
C ILE A 61 -7.41 7.77 -14.18
N MET A 62 -8.11 8.02 -15.27
CA MET A 62 -8.23 7.10 -16.42
C MET A 62 -6.88 6.84 -17.11
N ASP A 63 -5.92 7.75 -16.98
CA ASP A 63 -4.59 7.63 -17.58
C ASP A 63 -3.53 7.12 -16.58
N LEU A 64 -3.92 6.90 -15.33
CA LEU A 64 -3.00 6.49 -14.26
C LEU A 64 -2.28 5.18 -14.61
N GLY A 65 -2.99 4.15 -15.10
CA GLY A 65 -2.38 2.88 -15.47
C GLY A 65 -1.36 2.99 -16.60
N GLN A 66 -1.66 3.81 -17.63
CA GLN A 66 -0.72 4.07 -18.72
C GLN A 66 0.53 4.78 -18.20
N MET A 67 0.35 5.83 -17.39
CA MET A 67 1.47 6.59 -16.83
C MET A 67 2.38 5.70 -15.97
N LEU A 68 1.82 4.82 -15.12
CA LEU A 68 2.60 3.90 -14.29
C LEU A 68 3.36 2.86 -15.12
N ALA A 69 2.71 2.31 -16.15
CA ALA A 69 3.32 1.36 -17.06
C ALA A 69 4.50 1.99 -17.84
N ASP A 70 4.28 3.18 -18.42
CA ASP A 70 5.29 3.85 -19.24
C ASP A 70 6.48 4.35 -18.42
N ARG A 71 6.23 4.85 -17.21
CA ARG A 71 7.28 5.48 -16.40
C ARG A 71 8.05 4.51 -15.53
N TYR A 72 7.37 3.50 -14.96
CA TYR A 72 7.95 2.60 -13.97
C TYR A 72 7.91 1.13 -14.37
N GLY A 73 7.25 0.78 -15.46
CA GLY A 73 7.00 -0.63 -15.82
C GLY A 73 6.10 -1.37 -14.82
N VAL A 74 5.30 -0.63 -14.03
CA VAL A 74 4.45 -1.17 -12.98
C VAL A 74 3.00 -1.22 -13.45
N HIS A 75 2.36 -2.39 -13.29
CA HIS A 75 1.00 -2.66 -13.76
C HIS A 75 -0.01 -2.90 -12.63
N ASN A 76 0.45 -2.94 -11.38
CA ASN A 76 -0.44 -3.05 -10.23
C ASN A 76 -0.72 -1.65 -9.65
N VAL A 77 -1.98 -1.30 -9.54
CA VAL A 77 -2.42 0.01 -9.06
C VAL A 77 -3.16 -0.15 -7.74
N GLU A 78 -2.74 0.57 -6.73
CA GLU A 78 -3.52 0.71 -5.51
C GLU A 78 -4.30 2.03 -5.56
N MET A 79 -5.60 1.97 -5.29
CA MET A 79 -6.47 3.12 -5.40
C MET A 79 -6.88 3.68 -4.05
N GLN A 80 -6.86 5.00 -3.92
CA GLN A 80 -7.58 5.66 -2.83
C GLN A 80 -9.05 5.78 -3.25
N HIS A 81 -9.97 5.34 -2.40
CA HIS A 81 -11.41 5.36 -2.74
C HIS A 81 -11.91 6.76 -3.13
N ALA A 82 -11.40 7.79 -2.45
CA ALA A 82 -11.77 9.19 -2.68
C ALA A 82 -11.28 9.76 -4.03
N HIS A 83 -10.44 9.03 -4.76
CA HIS A 83 -9.97 9.45 -6.07
C HIS A 83 -10.91 9.06 -7.22
N PHE A 84 -11.88 8.19 -6.96
CA PHE A 84 -12.90 7.87 -7.96
C PHE A 84 -13.92 9.00 -8.04
N PRO A 85 -14.07 9.66 -9.19
CA PRO A 85 -15.08 10.71 -9.36
C PRO A 85 -16.52 10.17 -9.41
N SER A 86 -16.66 8.86 -9.66
CA SER A 86 -17.95 8.16 -9.67
C SER A 86 -17.77 6.70 -9.28
N THR A 87 -18.77 6.15 -8.60
CA THR A 87 -18.88 4.72 -8.26
C THR A 87 -19.97 4.03 -9.09
N GLU A 88 -20.54 4.73 -10.08
CA GLU A 88 -21.50 4.12 -10.99
C GLU A 88 -20.89 2.91 -11.72
N PRO A 89 -21.62 1.80 -11.85
CA PRO A 89 -21.10 0.55 -12.42
C PRO A 89 -20.46 0.74 -13.81
N ALA A 90 -21.05 1.57 -14.66
CA ALA A 90 -20.50 1.86 -15.99
C ALA A 90 -19.14 2.56 -15.92
N TYR A 91 -18.96 3.48 -14.96
CA TYR A 91 -17.69 4.18 -14.74
C TYR A 91 -16.62 3.20 -14.24
N LEU A 92 -16.93 2.38 -13.22
CA LEU A 92 -15.98 1.41 -12.66
C LEU A 92 -15.53 0.37 -13.68
N MET A 93 -16.48 -0.14 -14.50
CA MET A 93 -16.16 -1.06 -15.59
C MET A 93 -15.30 -0.36 -16.67
N GLY A 94 -15.62 0.86 -17.04
CA GLY A 94 -14.82 1.66 -17.98
C GLY A 94 -13.39 1.89 -17.48
N PHE A 95 -13.23 2.18 -16.19
CA PHE A 95 -11.90 2.32 -15.55
C PHE A 95 -11.12 1.01 -15.59
N ARG A 96 -11.74 -0.11 -15.19
CA ARG A 96 -11.12 -1.45 -15.28
C ARG A 96 -10.67 -1.76 -16.71
N ASP A 97 -11.53 -1.52 -17.69
CA ASP A 97 -11.26 -1.81 -19.09
C ASP A 97 -10.16 -0.89 -19.66
N ARG A 98 -10.08 0.36 -19.15
CA ARG A 98 -8.99 1.29 -19.50
C ARG A 98 -7.64 0.78 -18.95
N LEU A 99 -7.59 0.31 -17.70
CA LEU A 99 -6.40 -0.29 -17.11
C LEU A 99 -5.96 -1.55 -17.89
N ALA A 100 -6.91 -2.40 -18.28
CA ALA A 100 -6.62 -3.64 -19.00
C ALA A 100 -5.90 -3.40 -20.35
N LYS A 101 -6.12 -2.25 -21.01
CA LYS A 101 -5.40 -1.88 -22.24
C LYS A 101 -3.89 -1.78 -22.07
N THR A 102 -3.44 -1.52 -20.86
CA THR A 102 -2.02 -1.46 -20.49
C THR A 102 -1.57 -2.66 -19.66
N MET A 103 -2.36 -3.74 -19.64
CA MET A 103 -2.16 -4.91 -18.77
C MET A 103 -2.12 -4.53 -17.27
N SER A 104 -2.66 -3.37 -16.92
CA SER A 104 -2.72 -2.91 -15.53
C SER A 104 -4.02 -3.34 -14.87
N ARG A 105 -4.01 -3.38 -13.52
CA ARG A 105 -5.18 -3.77 -12.72
C ARG A 105 -5.17 -3.07 -11.36
N VAL A 106 -6.35 -2.89 -10.78
CA VAL A 106 -6.47 -2.51 -9.37
C VAL A 106 -6.17 -3.71 -8.50
N THR A 107 -5.26 -3.57 -7.54
CA THR A 107 -4.84 -4.67 -6.66
C THR A 107 -5.26 -4.46 -5.21
N ASN A 108 -5.54 -3.24 -4.81
CA ASN A 108 -6.04 -2.87 -3.49
C ASN A 108 -6.80 -1.54 -3.58
N ILE A 109 -7.81 -1.35 -2.72
CA ILE A 109 -8.51 -0.07 -2.55
C ILE A 109 -8.42 0.33 -1.09
N ASN A 110 -7.83 1.51 -0.85
CA ASN A 110 -7.70 2.08 0.48
C ASN A 110 -8.94 2.93 0.82
N LEU A 111 -9.60 2.60 1.94
CA LEU A 111 -10.81 3.25 2.40
C LEU A 111 -10.51 4.19 3.57
N GLU A 112 -10.85 5.48 3.40
CA GLU A 112 -10.64 6.55 4.38
C GLU A 112 -11.92 7.33 4.58
N PHE A 113 -12.73 6.94 5.57
CA PHE A 113 -14.02 7.57 5.82
C PHE A 113 -13.99 8.56 7.01
N GLY A 114 -12.78 8.96 7.45
CA GLY A 114 -12.60 9.89 8.55
C GLY A 114 -13.18 9.37 9.88
N PRO A 115 -14.18 10.04 10.47
CA PRO A 115 -14.77 9.62 11.73
C PRO A 115 -15.53 8.29 11.67
N GLN A 116 -15.96 7.86 10.48
CA GLN A 116 -16.60 6.57 10.24
C GLN A 116 -15.51 5.48 10.13
N ASN A 117 -15.19 4.85 11.25
CA ASN A 117 -14.15 3.83 11.33
C ASN A 117 -14.51 2.76 12.37
N ILE A 118 -13.74 1.67 12.39
CA ILE A 118 -14.05 0.50 13.23
C ILE A 118 -13.96 0.78 14.73
N SER A 119 -13.17 1.77 15.17
CA SER A 119 -12.96 2.11 16.58
C SER A 119 -13.73 3.35 17.03
N ALA A 120 -14.60 3.92 16.19
CA ALA A 120 -15.42 5.06 16.55
C ALA A 120 -16.24 4.75 17.82
N THR A 121 -16.26 5.67 18.78
CA THR A 121 -17.03 5.51 20.03
C THR A 121 -18.53 5.53 19.78
N ASP A 122 -18.98 6.33 18.80
CA ASP A 122 -20.37 6.35 18.36
C ASP A 122 -20.72 5.09 17.57
N PRO A 123 -21.69 4.27 18.04
CA PRO A 123 -22.14 3.08 17.32
C PRO A 123 -22.69 3.36 15.91
N ALA A 124 -23.32 4.53 15.70
CA ALA A 124 -23.85 4.91 14.39
C ALA A 124 -22.73 5.15 13.38
N LEU A 125 -21.63 5.80 13.78
CA LEU A 125 -20.45 5.99 12.93
C LEU A 125 -19.78 4.66 12.60
N ARG A 126 -19.72 3.71 13.55
CA ARG A 126 -19.20 2.35 13.28
C ARG A 126 -20.09 1.60 12.29
N GLN A 127 -21.42 1.68 12.44
CA GLN A 127 -22.34 1.05 11.51
C GLN A 127 -22.21 1.63 10.10
N GLN A 128 -22.10 2.96 9.98
CA GLN A 128 -21.84 3.62 8.69
C GLN A 128 -20.51 3.15 8.05
N ALA A 129 -19.46 2.96 8.88
CA ALA A 129 -18.19 2.40 8.38
C ALA A 129 -18.37 0.99 7.82
N ILE A 130 -19.15 0.14 8.50
CA ILE A 130 -19.44 -1.23 8.02
C ILE A 130 -20.21 -1.18 6.70
N ASP A 131 -21.27 -0.38 6.62
CA ASP A 131 -22.15 -0.31 5.44
C ASP A 131 -21.39 0.24 4.22
N ARG A 132 -20.67 1.34 4.38
CA ARG A 132 -19.82 1.90 3.31
C ARG A 132 -18.71 0.95 2.88
N THR A 133 -18.15 0.19 3.82
CA THR A 133 -17.14 -0.84 3.48
C THR A 133 -17.74 -1.94 2.63
N LYS A 134 -18.98 -2.39 2.93
CA LYS A 134 -19.69 -3.38 2.11
C LYS A 134 -19.98 -2.86 0.71
N GLU A 135 -20.39 -1.61 0.57
CA GLU A 135 -20.55 -0.97 -0.75
C GLU A 135 -19.22 -0.98 -1.54
N TRP A 136 -18.11 -0.64 -0.88
CA TRP A 136 -16.81 -0.66 -1.54
C TRP A 136 -16.28 -2.06 -1.84
N ILE A 137 -16.71 -3.09 -1.10
CA ILE A 137 -16.46 -4.49 -1.46
C ILE A 137 -17.16 -4.84 -2.78
N ASP A 138 -18.41 -4.40 -2.98
CA ASP A 138 -19.12 -4.61 -4.23
C ASP A 138 -18.51 -3.79 -5.39
N HIS A 139 -18.01 -2.58 -5.13
CA HIS A 139 -17.24 -1.80 -6.12
C HIS A 139 -15.89 -2.47 -6.46
N ALA A 140 -15.21 -3.05 -5.47
CA ALA A 140 -13.98 -3.82 -5.69
C ALA A 140 -14.24 -5.03 -6.60
N LEU A 141 -15.36 -5.72 -6.41
CA LEU A 141 -15.77 -6.83 -7.28
C LEU A 141 -15.97 -6.36 -8.73
N ALA A 142 -16.66 -5.23 -8.95
CA ALA A 142 -16.86 -4.65 -10.28
C ALA A 142 -15.53 -4.23 -10.95
N LEU A 143 -14.57 -3.75 -10.18
CA LEU A 143 -13.23 -3.38 -10.62
C LEU A 143 -12.31 -4.60 -10.86
N GLY A 144 -12.70 -5.81 -10.41
CA GLY A 144 -11.83 -6.97 -10.39
C GLY A 144 -10.69 -6.85 -9.36
N CYS A 145 -10.87 -6.02 -8.34
CA CYS A 145 -9.90 -5.80 -7.29
C CYS A 145 -10.06 -6.85 -6.18
N PRO A 146 -9.01 -7.60 -5.81
CA PRO A 146 -9.13 -8.70 -4.85
C PRO A 146 -9.12 -8.24 -3.38
N ARG A 147 -8.83 -6.97 -3.09
CA ARG A 147 -8.61 -6.48 -1.72
C ARG A 147 -9.15 -5.09 -1.49
N ILE A 148 -9.52 -4.86 -0.23
CA ILE A 148 -9.69 -3.54 0.33
C ILE A 148 -8.91 -3.41 1.64
N MET A 149 -8.48 -2.20 1.96
CA MET A 149 -7.88 -1.84 3.23
C MET A 149 -8.77 -0.83 3.94
N VAL A 150 -9.09 -1.08 5.20
CA VAL A 150 -10.00 -0.25 5.99
C VAL A 150 -9.26 0.61 7.00
N ASN A 151 -9.84 1.77 7.31
CA ASN A 151 -9.36 2.67 8.35
C ASN A 151 -9.74 2.15 9.74
N GLN A 152 -8.73 1.99 10.60
CA GLN A 152 -8.93 1.53 11.99
C GLN A 152 -9.38 2.64 12.94
N GLY A 153 -9.23 3.94 12.57
CA GLY A 153 -9.41 5.06 13.50
C GLY A 153 -8.34 5.08 14.59
N ALA A 154 -8.76 5.21 15.84
CA ALA A 154 -7.88 5.22 17.00
C ALA A 154 -8.27 4.09 17.98
N PRO A 155 -7.92 2.83 17.72
CA PRO A 155 -8.24 1.72 18.60
C PRO A 155 -7.48 1.84 19.92
N THR A 156 -8.18 1.50 21.01
CA THR A 156 -7.64 1.40 22.38
C THR A 156 -8.03 0.06 22.98
N GLN A 157 -7.51 -0.29 24.14
CA GLN A 157 -7.95 -1.51 24.84
C GLN A 157 -9.45 -1.46 25.21
N GLU A 158 -9.97 -0.26 25.51
CA GLU A 158 -11.38 -0.08 25.89
C GLU A 158 -12.34 -0.28 24.71
N ASN A 159 -11.95 0.08 23.47
CA ASN A 159 -12.79 -0.07 22.29
C ASN A 159 -12.39 -1.26 21.39
N LYS A 160 -11.47 -2.10 21.85
CA LYS A 160 -10.96 -3.25 21.07
C LYS A 160 -12.05 -4.19 20.59
N ASP A 161 -12.96 -4.56 21.49
CA ASP A 161 -13.99 -5.57 21.18
C ASP A 161 -14.99 -5.06 20.14
N VAL A 162 -15.36 -3.78 20.21
CA VAL A 162 -16.24 -3.19 19.18
C VAL A 162 -15.51 -3.04 17.85
N ALA A 163 -14.21 -2.76 17.85
CA ALA A 163 -13.39 -2.72 16.64
C ALA A 163 -13.27 -4.11 16.01
N ILE A 164 -13.07 -5.16 16.82
CA ILE A 164 -13.05 -6.57 16.37
C ILE A 164 -14.40 -6.92 15.72
N ALA A 165 -15.52 -6.61 16.38
CA ALA A 165 -16.85 -6.91 15.86
C ALA A 165 -17.12 -6.21 14.51
N ALA A 166 -16.77 -4.93 14.42
CA ALA A 166 -16.94 -4.15 13.19
C ALA A 166 -16.07 -4.70 12.04
N LEU A 167 -14.78 -4.95 12.31
CA LEU A 167 -13.86 -5.48 11.31
C LEU A 167 -14.24 -6.89 10.87
N LYS A 168 -14.75 -7.72 11.81
CA LYS A 168 -15.28 -9.06 11.51
C LYS A 168 -16.48 -8.99 10.55
N ALA A 169 -17.43 -8.08 10.80
CA ALA A 169 -18.60 -7.92 9.94
C ALA A 169 -18.20 -7.52 8.50
N MET A 170 -17.19 -6.65 8.35
CA MET A 170 -16.60 -6.29 7.05
C MET A 170 -15.90 -7.48 6.41
N GLY A 171 -15.08 -8.19 7.19
CA GLY A 171 -14.32 -9.35 6.72
C GLY A 171 -15.21 -10.53 6.29
N ASP A 172 -16.28 -10.82 7.02
CA ASP A 172 -17.23 -11.88 6.66
C ASP A 172 -17.96 -11.55 5.35
N TYR A 173 -18.36 -10.27 5.16
CA TYR A 173 -18.93 -9.84 3.89
C TYR A 173 -17.91 -9.93 2.74
N GLY A 174 -16.67 -9.49 2.96
CA GLY A 174 -15.59 -9.63 1.99
C GLY A 174 -15.37 -11.08 1.58
N LYS A 175 -15.31 -12.01 2.55
CA LYS A 175 -15.17 -13.45 2.28
C LYS A 175 -16.31 -13.99 1.40
N SER A 176 -17.55 -13.54 1.64
CA SER A 176 -18.71 -13.95 0.82
C SER A 176 -18.61 -13.49 -0.64
N ARG A 177 -17.80 -12.47 -0.92
CA ARG A 177 -17.53 -11.88 -2.24
C ARG A 177 -16.17 -12.26 -2.81
N ASN A 178 -15.40 -13.09 -2.10
CA ASN A 178 -14.00 -13.41 -2.43
C ASN A 178 -13.09 -12.16 -2.50
N ILE A 179 -13.37 -11.18 -1.63
CA ILE A 179 -12.57 -9.96 -1.45
C ILE A 179 -11.92 -9.99 -0.07
N MET A 180 -10.60 -9.81 -0.03
CA MET A 180 -9.86 -9.73 1.23
C MET A 180 -10.06 -8.35 1.88
N VAL A 181 -10.32 -8.35 3.19
CA VAL A 181 -10.37 -7.14 4.00
C VAL A 181 -9.13 -7.09 4.88
N ALA A 182 -8.36 -6.04 4.76
CA ALA A 182 -7.13 -5.83 5.52
C ALA A 182 -7.19 -4.54 6.35
N MET A 183 -6.35 -4.46 7.37
CA MET A 183 -6.17 -3.28 8.21
C MET A 183 -4.69 -2.90 8.29
N GLU A 184 -4.40 -1.60 8.19
CA GLU A 184 -3.05 -1.06 8.23
C GLU A 184 -2.59 -0.77 9.67
N ASN A 185 -1.28 -0.83 9.93
CA ASN A 185 -0.67 -0.34 11.17
C ASN A 185 -0.46 1.19 11.10
N ARG A 186 -1.51 1.96 11.27
CA ARG A 186 -1.35 3.40 11.49
C ARG A 186 -0.97 3.69 12.93
N GLY A 187 -0.14 4.71 13.15
CA GLY A 187 0.13 5.21 14.51
C GLY A 187 -1.19 5.61 15.17
N GLY A 188 -1.41 5.16 16.41
CA GLY A 188 -2.60 5.51 17.18
C GLY A 188 -2.72 7.01 17.34
N GLY A 189 -3.84 7.56 16.87
CA GLY A 189 -4.12 8.99 16.88
C GLY A 189 -4.11 9.56 15.46
N GLY A 190 -5.30 9.69 14.91
CA GLY A 190 -5.55 10.19 13.56
C GLY A 190 -4.85 11.51 13.27
N GLY A 191 -4.30 11.58 12.08
CA GLY A 191 -3.67 12.77 11.56
C GLY A 191 -2.19 12.86 11.94
N ARG A 192 -1.38 13.37 11.01
CA ARG A 192 0.00 13.78 11.24
C ARG A 192 0.15 14.34 12.65
N GLN A 193 0.84 13.64 13.55
CA GLN A 193 1.35 14.30 14.74
C GLN A 193 2.31 15.39 14.24
N GLY A 194 1.83 16.62 14.28
CA GLY A 194 2.68 17.79 14.17
C GLY A 194 3.80 17.65 15.20
N ALA A 195 5.00 18.11 14.86
CA ALA A 195 6.06 18.22 15.84
C ALA A 195 5.51 18.87 17.13
N PRO A 196 5.94 18.39 18.33
CA PRO A 196 5.49 19.00 19.59
C PRO A 196 5.73 20.50 19.52
N ALA A 197 4.78 21.29 20.00
CA ALA A 197 4.91 22.73 20.03
C ALA A 197 6.20 23.11 20.77
N PRO A 198 6.96 24.11 20.29
CA PRO A 198 8.15 24.58 21.00
C PRO A 198 7.76 25.03 22.41
N GLY A 199 8.36 24.41 23.44
CA GLY A 199 8.09 24.75 24.86
C GLY A 199 7.24 23.73 25.63
N ALA A 200 6.83 22.62 25.05
CA ALA A 200 6.17 21.55 25.80
C ALA A 200 7.14 20.89 26.80
N THR A 201 6.82 20.97 28.08
CA THR A 201 7.59 20.30 29.16
C THR A 201 7.59 18.79 28.92
N PRO A 202 8.72 18.07 29.07
CA PRO A 202 8.72 16.62 28.96
C PRO A 202 7.77 16.04 30.01
N ALA A 203 6.73 15.34 29.57
CA ALA A 203 5.88 14.57 30.48
C ALA A 203 6.70 13.47 31.17
N SER A 204 6.44 13.22 32.44
CA SER A 204 7.02 12.07 33.17
C SER A 204 6.86 10.81 32.35
N PRO A 205 7.86 9.87 32.40
CA PRO A 205 7.77 8.63 31.65
C PRO A 205 6.50 7.87 32.08
N ALA A 206 5.55 7.82 31.17
CA ALA A 206 4.38 6.94 31.33
C ALA A 206 4.84 5.47 31.37
N PRO A 207 4.13 4.58 32.07
CA PRO A 207 4.43 3.16 32.03
C PRO A 207 4.50 2.68 30.58
N PRO A 208 5.35 1.68 30.27
CA PRO A 208 5.52 1.21 28.89
C PRO A 208 4.18 0.72 28.36
N VAL A 209 3.56 1.53 27.49
CA VAL A 209 2.36 1.14 26.75
C VAL A 209 2.79 0.15 25.68
N PRO A 210 2.13 -1.02 25.54
CA PRO A 210 2.40 -1.92 24.42
C PRO A 210 2.43 -1.14 23.11
N ALA A 211 3.39 -1.42 22.25
CA ALA A 211 3.48 -0.75 20.97
C ALA A 211 2.14 -0.88 20.22
N ALA A 212 1.70 0.20 19.56
CA ALA A 212 0.37 0.27 18.94
C ALA A 212 0.06 -0.91 18.00
N TRP A 213 1.07 -1.44 17.31
CA TRP A 213 0.92 -2.59 16.43
C TRP A 213 0.48 -3.87 17.15
N VAL A 214 0.76 -4.03 18.45
CA VAL A 214 0.36 -5.22 19.24
C VAL A 214 -1.16 -5.28 19.34
N LEU A 215 -1.81 -4.17 19.67
CA LEU A 215 -3.27 -4.06 19.71
C LEU A 215 -3.89 -4.33 18.33
N LEU A 216 -3.27 -3.83 17.26
CA LEU A 216 -3.75 -4.09 15.89
C LEU A 216 -3.68 -5.58 15.54
N VAL A 217 -2.62 -6.27 15.95
CA VAL A 217 -2.50 -7.74 15.78
C VAL A 217 -3.62 -8.48 16.53
N GLU A 218 -3.97 -8.04 17.75
CA GLU A 218 -5.09 -8.62 18.50
C GLU A 218 -6.43 -8.43 17.77
N ILE A 219 -6.68 -7.21 17.24
CA ILE A 219 -7.91 -6.89 16.49
C ILE A 219 -7.99 -7.72 15.21
N ILE A 220 -6.91 -7.82 14.45
CA ILE A 220 -6.85 -8.60 13.20
C ILE A 220 -7.10 -10.07 13.49
N LYS A 221 -6.45 -10.65 14.49
CA LYS A 221 -6.67 -12.05 14.89
C LYS A 221 -8.09 -12.30 15.37
N GLY A 222 -8.62 -11.41 16.21
CA GLY A 222 -9.98 -11.53 16.75
C GLY A 222 -11.06 -11.42 15.68
N SER A 223 -10.84 -10.62 14.64
CA SER A 223 -11.77 -10.48 13.51
C SER A 223 -11.61 -11.55 12.42
N GLY A 224 -10.47 -12.25 12.39
CA GLY A 224 -10.13 -13.21 11.33
C GLY A 224 -9.94 -12.55 9.96
N THR A 225 -9.46 -11.29 9.94
CA THR A 225 -9.09 -10.53 8.75
C THR A 225 -7.57 -10.52 8.54
N TYR A 226 -7.06 -9.64 7.70
CA TYR A 226 -5.65 -9.59 7.33
C TYR A 226 -5.00 -8.27 7.76
N ALA A 227 -3.68 -8.28 7.88
CA ALA A 227 -2.89 -7.06 8.00
C ALA A 227 -2.51 -6.54 6.61
N ASN A 228 -2.41 -5.21 6.48
CA ASN A 228 -1.64 -4.52 5.45
C ASN A 228 -0.50 -3.81 6.17
N CYS A 229 0.60 -4.51 6.40
CA CYS A 229 1.71 -3.93 7.14
C CYS A 229 2.38 -2.82 6.34
N ASP A 230 2.33 -1.59 6.85
CA ASP A 230 3.10 -0.48 6.31
C ASP A 230 4.47 -0.42 7.01
N LEU A 231 5.52 -0.57 6.23
CA LEU A 231 6.90 -0.53 6.72
C LEU A 231 7.29 0.86 7.26
N GLY A 232 6.58 1.91 6.88
CA GLY A 232 6.87 3.29 7.24
C GLY A 232 6.09 3.86 8.44
N ASN A 233 5.11 3.13 8.95
CA ASN A 233 4.22 3.63 10.01
C ASN A 233 4.67 3.24 11.43
N PHE A 234 5.95 3.05 11.63
CA PHE A 234 6.56 2.79 12.95
C PHE A 234 7.33 4.03 13.44
N PRO A 235 7.41 4.27 14.76
CA PRO A 235 8.07 5.46 15.31
C PRO A 235 9.59 5.42 15.15
N ASP A 236 10.18 4.24 15.18
CA ASP A 236 11.62 3.97 15.11
C ASP A 236 11.91 2.59 14.53
N GLN A 237 13.18 2.29 14.29
CA GLN A 237 13.63 1.06 13.65
C GLN A 237 13.41 -0.20 14.51
N ASP A 238 13.61 -0.11 15.83
CA ASP A 238 13.45 -1.27 16.72
C ASP A 238 11.98 -1.68 16.78
N THR A 239 11.08 -0.71 16.93
CA THR A 239 9.63 -0.92 16.88
C THR A 239 9.20 -1.43 15.51
N GLN A 240 9.80 -0.93 14.41
CA GLN A 240 9.53 -1.40 13.05
C GLN A 240 9.91 -2.88 12.91
N HIS A 241 11.10 -3.29 13.32
CA HIS A 241 11.55 -4.68 13.19
C HIS A 241 10.68 -5.63 14.03
N ALA A 242 10.31 -5.23 15.26
CA ALA A 242 9.39 -6.00 16.09
C ALA A 242 7.99 -6.10 15.45
N GLY A 243 7.46 -4.99 14.95
CA GLY A 243 6.16 -4.92 14.30
C GLY A 243 6.11 -5.74 13.01
N ILE A 244 7.15 -5.68 12.17
CA ILE A 244 7.27 -6.52 10.97
C ILE A 244 7.17 -8.00 11.35
N ARG A 245 7.94 -8.47 12.34
CA ARG A 245 7.88 -9.88 12.80
C ARG A 245 6.49 -10.27 13.31
N GLY A 246 5.78 -9.34 13.97
CA GLY A 246 4.45 -9.59 14.52
C GLY A 246 3.32 -9.54 13.50
N MET A 247 3.42 -8.66 12.50
CA MET A 247 2.33 -8.40 11.56
C MET A 247 2.45 -9.17 10.24
N PHE A 248 3.66 -9.42 9.72
CA PHE A 248 3.82 -10.12 8.45
C PHE A 248 3.23 -11.53 8.39
N PRO A 249 3.19 -12.33 9.49
CA PRO A 249 2.45 -13.59 9.49
C PRO A 249 0.94 -13.46 9.23
N LEU A 250 0.39 -12.24 9.40
CA LEU A 250 -1.01 -11.89 9.13
C LEU A 250 -1.17 -11.02 7.87
N THR A 251 -0.06 -10.57 7.26
CA THR A 251 -0.05 -9.72 6.06
C THR A 251 -0.16 -10.62 4.84
N ASP A 252 -1.31 -10.56 4.18
CA ASP A 252 -1.54 -11.33 2.96
C ASP A 252 -1.82 -10.39 1.78
N GLY A 253 -1.01 -10.59 0.77
CA GLY A 253 -1.18 -10.05 -0.56
C GLY A 253 -0.71 -8.62 -0.78
N ASN A 254 -0.65 -7.74 0.22
CA ASN A 254 -0.18 -6.36 0.07
C ASN A 254 0.48 -5.82 1.34
N CYS A 255 1.55 -5.04 1.19
CA CYS A 255 2.15 -4.22 2.24
C CYS A 255 2.50 -2.85 1.67
N HIS A 256 2.57 -1.81 2.51
CA HIS A 256 2.98 -0.48 2.08
C HIS A 256 4.47 -0.25 2.30
N VAL A 257 5.08 0.50 1.39
CA VAL A 257 6.49 0.86 1.44
C VAL A 257 6.63 2.38 1.35
N LYS A 258 7.27 2.95 2.37
CA LYS A 258 7.60 4.37 2.47
C LYS A 258 9.10 4.54 2.62
N LEU A 259 9.62 5.70 2.26
CA LEU A 259 11.02 6.06 2.50
C LEU A 259 11.08 7.17 3.56
N ASN A 260 11.70 6.86 4.68
CA ASN A 260 11.96 7.84 5.74
C ASN A 260 13.30 7.53 6.44
N PRO A 261 14.43 7.87 5.80
CA PRO A 261 15.76 7.51 6.30
C PRO A 261 16.12 8.18 7.63
N ALA A 262 15.36 9.19 8.06
CA ALA A 262 15.52 9.79 9.38
C ALA A 262 14.95 8.93 10.53
N ARG A 263 14.11 7.94 10.22
CA ARG A 263 13.46 7.07 11.22
C ARG A 263 13.91 5.62 11.16
N TYR A 264 14.15 5.09 9.96
CA TYR A 264 14.45 3.67 9.76
C TYR A 264 15.23 3.42 8.47
N ASP A 265 15.89 2.28 8.43
CA ASP A 265 16.60 1.74 7.27
C ASP A 265 15.64 0.84 6.45
N LEU A 266 15.13 1.35 5.33
CA LEU A 266 14.24 0.58 4.45
C LEU A 266 14.91 -0.68 3.87
N PRO A 267 16.17 -0.67 3.41
CA PRO A 267 16.89 -1.89 3.04
C PRO A 267 16.89 -2.97 4.12
N ALA A 268 17.13 -2.61 5.38
CA ALA A 268 17.08 -3.56 6.49
C ALA A 268 15.67 -4.14 6.73
N ALA A 269 14.63 -3.29 6.64
CA ALA A 269 13.24 -3.73 6.72
C ALA A 269 12.88 -4.72 5.58
N LEU A 270 13.28 -4.43 4.34
CA LEU A 270 13.06 -5.31 3.19
C LEU A 270 13.79 -6.66 3.35
N ALA A 271 15.03 -6.64 3.86
CA ALA A 271 15.76 -7.87 4.15
C ALA A 271 15.04 -8.74 5.19
N LEU A 272 14.46 -8.13 6.23
CA LEU A 272 13.65 -8.82 7.22
C LEU A 272 12.37 -9.40 6.61
N VAL A 273 11.66 -8.64 5.80
CA VAL A 273 10.45 -9.11 5.09
C VAL A 273 10.76 -10.32 4.18
N LYS A 274 11.92 -10.28 3.51
CA LYS A 274 12.41 -11.41 2.71
C LYS A 274 12.69 -12.65 3.53
N GLN A 275 13.30 -12.51 4.73
CA GLN A 275 13.50 -13.61 5.67
C GLN A 275 12.17 -14.26 6.11
N LEU A 276 11.10 -13.47 6.21
CA LEU A 276 9.75 -13.93 6.52
C LEU A 276 9.04 -14.58 5.31
N ARG A 277 9.72 -14.70 4.17
CA ARG A 277 9.23 -15.32 2.92
C ARG A 277 7.96 -14.68 2.37
N TYR A 278 7.81 -13.38 2.54
CA TYR A 278 6.67 -12.67 2.00
C TYR A 278 6.63 -12.74 0.46
N THR A 279 5.48 -13.08 -0.08
CA THR A 279 5.27 -13.27 -1.53
C THR A 279 4.29 -12.27 -2.15
N GLY A 280 3.67 -11.41 -1.33
CA GLY A 280 2.70 -10.42 -1.77
C GLY A 280 3.31 -9.21 -2.48
N LEU A 281 2.46 -8.22 -2.72
CA LEU A 281 2.81 -6.96 -3.36
C LEU A 281 3.44 -5.98 -2.37
N TYR A 282 4.38 -5.21 -2.86
CA TYR A 282 4.93 -4.03 -2.20
C TYR A 282 4.33 -2.79 -2.86
N SER A 283 3.43 -2.12 -2.16
CA SER A 283 2.76 -0.92 -2.67
C SER A 283 3.52 0.32 -2.23
N ILE A 284 4.02 1.08 -3.19
CA ILE A 284 4.71 2.35 -2.93
C ILE A 284 3.68 3.37 -2.48
N GLU A 285 3.87 3.91 -1.26
CA GLU A 285 3.12 5.02 -0.70
C GLU A 285 4.08 6.19 -0.45
N ALA A 286 4.29 7.00 -1.47
CA ALA A 286 5.06 8.23 -1.33
C ALA A 286 4.20 9.30 -0.66
N GLY A 287 4.75 9.97 0.36
CA GLY A 287 4.07 11.09 1.01
C GLY A 287 3.82 12.23 0.01
N GLY A 288 2.65 12.87 0.12
CA GLY A 288 2.26 13.99 -0.75
C GLY A 288 3.03 15.31 -0.50
N GLY A 289 4.13 15.30 0.23
CA GLY A 289 5.01 16.43 0.49
C GLY A 289 6.19 16.42 -0.47
N GLY A 290 6.42 17.52 -1.16
CA GLY A 290 7.50 17.68 -2.14
C GLY A 290 7.01 18.22 -3.47
N ALA A 291 7.92 18.81 -4.24
CA ALA A 291 7.56 19.52 -5.48
C ALA A 291 7.20 18.57 -6.64
N ASP A 292 7.72 17.33 -6.64
CA ASP A 292 7.55 16.38 -7.75
C ASP A 292 7.09 15.00 -7.23
N PRO A 293 5.82 14.63 -7.40
CA PRO A 293 5.29 13.33 -7.00
C PRO A 293 5.95 12.17 -7.74
N TYR A 294 6.41 12.37 -8.96
CA TYR A 294 7.12 11.34 -9.73
C TYR A 294 8.49 11.03 -9.12
N GLN A 295 9.22 12.05 -8.68
CA GLN A 295 10.51 11.87 -8.03
C GLN A 295 10.36 11.20 -6.65
N ASN A 296 9.29 11.51 -5.91
CA ASN A 296 9.00 10.86 -4.64
C ASN A 296 8.80 9.34 -4.82
N VAL A 297 8.04 8.94 -5.83
CA VAL A 297 7.86 7.52 -6.19
C VAL A 297 9.19 6.90 -6.63
N GLN A 298 9.95 7.58 -7.50
CA GLN A 298 11.24 7.09 -7.99
C GLN A 298 12.23 6.82 -6.86
N SER A 299 12.28 7.69 -5.87
CA SER A 299 13.19 7.53 -4.72
C SER A 299 12.90 6.26 -3.91
N ILE A 300 11.63 5.89 -3.75
CA ILE A 300 11.25 4.63 -3.09
C ILE A 300 11.52 3.44 -4.00
N TYR A 301 11.19 3.57 -5.28
CA TYR A 301 11.39 2.53 -6.29
C TYR A 301 12.85 2.09 -6.40
N ASP A 302 13.80 3.06 -6.39
CA ASP A 302 15.23 2.81 -6.50
C ASP A 302 15.79 2.01 -5.31
N VAL A 303 15.18 2.11 -4.15
CA VAL A 303 15.52 1.31 -2.96
C VAL A 303 14.80 -0.02 -2.95
N LEU A 304 13.53 -0.05 -3.37
CA LEU A 304 12.67 -1.22 -3.31
C LEU A 304 13.11 -2.32 -4.29
N ILE A 305 13.33 -1.98 -5.55
CA ILE A 305 13.64 -2.98 -6.60
C ILE A 305 14.89 -3.80 -6.29
N PRO A 306 16.03 -3.23 -5.84
CA PRO A 306 17.16 -4.05 -5.42
C PRO A 306 16.85 -4.94 -4.19
N GLY A 307 16.00 -4.48 -3.28
CA GLY A 307 15.71 -5.11 -1.98
C GLY A 307 14.80 -6.34 -2.05
N ILE A 308 13.97 -6.49 -3.08
CA ILE A 308 12.99 -7.57 -3.23
C ILE A 308 13.41 -8.69 -4.18
#